data_968c1a306c81bdc186eb059cda7d768e
#
_entry.id   968c1a306c81bdc186eb059cda7d768e
#
_cell.length_a   1.000
_cell.length_b   1.000
_cell.length_c   1.000
_cell.angle_alpha   90.00
_cell.angle_beta   90.00
_cell.angle_gamma   90.00
#
_symmetry.space_group_name_H-M   'P 1'
#
loop_
_entity.id
_entity.type
_entity.pdbx_description
1 polymer ?
#
loop_
_entity_poly.entity_id
_entity_poly.type
_entity_poly.pdbx_seq_one_letter_code
_entity_poly.pdbx_strand_id
1 'polypeptide(L)'
;VRCRSHNLFELDLRLLALPDGTVTATVLDGAVTGLVVVIPSQQDVPAEVWTELSTRGDELAGDRAAASAEVESQLQPHRPTEPHLLLATMGVHPRHRGRGAGSMLLASVLHSASRDGLPVCLETSSPSNVALYGRHGFEVTAEVRLPEAPPVWFMRADPATEGACFVERSEGWPVSR
;
A
#
# COMPACT_ATOMS: atom_id res chain seq x y z
N VAL A 1 -0.72 -20.80 -8.41
CA VAL A 1 -1.09 -19.81 -7.38
C VAL A 1 -0.24 -18.54 -7.53
N ARG A 2 1.11 -18.64 -7.66
CA ARG A 2 2.01 -17.47 -7.83
C ARG A 2 1.73 -16.65 -9.09
N CYS A 3 1.30 -17.29 -10.19
CA CYS A 3 1.02 -16.60 -11.46
C CYS A 3 -0.23 -15.71 -11.39
N ARG A 4 -1.31 -16.14 -10.77
CA ARG A 4 -2.58 -15.39 -10.71
C ARG A 4 -2.43 -14.09 -9.92
N SER A 5 -1.82 -14.16 -8.73
CA SER A 5 -1.58 -12.97 -7.89
C SER A 5 -0.62 -11.96 -8.55
N HIS A 6 0.35 -12.43 -9.34
CA HIS A 6 1.27 -11.55 -10.05
C HIS A 6 0.55 -10.78 -11.17
N ASN A 7 -0.30 -11.47 -11.94
CA ASN A 7 -1.04 -10.85 -13.03
C ASN A 7 -2.08 -9.84 -12.53
N LEU A 8 -2.76 -10.14 -11.42
CA LEU A 8 -3.70 -9.20 -10.81
C LEU A 8 -2.98 -7.94 -10.32
N PHE A 9 -1.86 -8.11 -9.63
CA PHE A 9 -1.03 -6.98 -9.18
C PHE A 9 -0.50 -6.14 -10.35
N GLU A 10 -0.08 -6.77 -11.46
CA GLU A 10 0.36 -6.05 -12.65
C GLU A 10 -0.78 -5.25 -13.28
N LEU A 11 -2.00 -5.78 -13.28
CA LEU A 11 -3.19 -5.12 -13.78
C LEU A 11 -3.52 -3.87 -12.95
N ASP A 12 -3.59 -4.01 -11.62
CA ASP A 12 -3.85 -2.91 -10.70
C ASP A 12 -2.78 -1.82 -10.83
N LEU A 13 -1.52 -2.22 -10.96
CA LEU A 13 -0.42 -1.29 -11.12
C LEU A 13 -0.53 -0.48 -12.42
N ARG A 14 -0.88 -1.13 -13.53
CA ARG A 14 -0.97 -0.49 -14.84
C ARG A 14 -2.20 0.41 -14.97
N LEU A 15 -3.34 -0.02 -14.47
CA LEU A 15 -4.61 0.64 -14.73
C LEU A 15 -4.97 1.69 -13.67
N LEU A 16 -4.54 1.49 -12.42
CA LEU A 16 -4.86 2.41 -11.31
C LEU A 16 -3.64 3.19 -10.82
N ALA A 17 -2.51 2.52 -10.63
CA ALA A 17 -1.39 3.14 -9.96
C ALA A 17 -0.52 4.01 -10.87
N LEU A 18 -0.26 3.58 -12.11
CA LEU A 18 0.63 4.33 -13.00
C LEU A 18 0.04 5.61 -13.59
N PRO A 19 -1.28 5.72 -13.88
CA PRO A 19 -1.83 6.97 -14.41
C PRO A 19 -1.77 8.11 -13.38
N ASP A 20 -2.20 7.89 -12.14
CA ASP A 20 -2.39 8.95 -11.15
C ASP A 20 -1.74 8.65 -9.79
N GLY A 21 -1.16 7.47 -9.62
CA GLY A 21 -0.46 7.07 -8.40
C GLY A 21 1.00 7.53 -8.39
N THR A 22 1.61 7.39 -7.23
CA THR A 22 3.04 7.66 -7.02
C THR A 22 3.78 6.37 -6.74
N VAL A 23 4.84 6.10 -7.51
CA VAL A 23 5.75 5.00 -7.26
C VAL A 23 7.07 5.55 -6.73
N THR A 24 7.41 5.22 -5.49
CA THR A 24 8.69 5.57 -4.87
C THR A 24 9.55 4.33 -4.72
N ALA A 25 10.82 4.41 -5.07
CA ALA A 25 11.75 3.28 -4.99
C ALA A 25 12.99 3.62 -4.15
N THR A 26 13.50 2.63 -3.44
CA THR A 26 14.87 2.67 -2.88
C THR A 26 15.83 2.00 -3.84
N VAL A 27 16.98 2.65 -4.06
CA VAL A 27 18.03 2.16 -4.97
C VAL A 27 19.34 2.04 -4.20
N LEU A 28 20.05 0.93 -4.37
CA LEU A 28 21.38 0.70 -3.82
C LEU A 28 22.26 0.13 -4.95
N ASP A 29 23.42 0.73 -5.17
CA ASP A 29 24.37 0.32 -6.22
C ASP A 29 23.72 0.19 -7.62
N GLY A 30 22.80 1.10 -7.94
CA GLY A 30 22.07 1.11 -9.21
C GLY A 30 20.94 0.08 -9.33
N ALA A 31 20.70 -0.74 -8.31
CA ALA A 31 19.63 -1.72 -8.30
C ALA A 31 18.47 -1.28 -7.41
N VAL A 32 17.23 -1.49 -7.86
CA VAL A 32 16.02 -1.27 -7.05
C VAL A 32 15.96 -2.31 -5.93
N THR A 33 15.94 -1.85 -4.70
CA THR A 33 15.93 -2.69 -3.50
C THR A 33 14.58 -2.74 -2.79
N GLY A 34 13.71 -1.79 -3.07
CA GLY A 34 12.35 -1.74 -2.58
C GLY A 34 11.54 -0.73 -3.33
N LEU A 35 10.22 -0.84 -3.24
CA LEU A 35 9.28 0.11 -3.82
C LEU A 35 8.02 0.22 -2.94
N VAL A 36 7.36 1.36 -3.05
CA VAL A 36 6.01 1.59 -2.52
C VAL A 36 5.18 2.27 -3.60
N VAL A 37 3.91 1.89 -3.66
CA VAL A 37 2.91 2.47 -4.56
C VAL A 37 1.82 3.09 -3.71
N VAL A 38 1.52 4.35 -3.98
CA VAL A 38 0.47 5.12 -3.32
C VAL A 38 -0.49 5.65 -4.36
N ILE A 39 -1.78 5.51 -4.10
CA ILE A 39 -2.87 5.89 -5.00
C ILE A 39 -3.78 6.87 -4.26
N PRO A 40 -4.07 8.06 -4.82
CA PRO A 40 -5.11 8.93 -4.27
C PRO A 40 -6.48 8.25 -4.32
N SER A 41 -7.28 8.34 -3.24
CA SER A 41 -8.63 7.76 -3.20
C SER A 41 -9.62 8.47 -4.12
N GLN A 42 -9.33 9.73 -4.43
CA GLN A 42 -10.13 10.54 -5.37
C GLN A 42 -9.42 10.59 -6.71
N GLN A 43 -9.62 9.53 -7.49
CA GLN A 43 -9.21 9.49 -8.89
C GLN A 43 -10.46 9.56 -9.77
N ASP A 44 -10.38 10.35 -10.83
CA ASP A 44 -11.37 10.30 -11.92
C ASP A 44 -11.01 9.15 -12.87
N VAL A 45 -11.23 7.92 -12.38
CA VAL A 45 -10.94 6.72 -13.16
C VAL A 45 -12.08 6.48 -14.15
N PRO A 46 -11.80 6.48 -15.46
CA PRO A 46 -12.82 6.24 -16.49
C PRO A 46 -13.57 4.93 -16.27
N ALA A 47 -14.87 4.91 -16.58
CA ALA A 47 -15.72 3.73 -16.39
C ALA A 47 -15.22 2.50 -17.15
N GLU A 48 -14.54 2.71 -18.28
CA GLU A 48 -13.93 1.66 -19.10
C GLU A 48 -12.82 0.93 -18.33
N VAL A 49 -12.02 1.67 -17.54
CA VAL A 49 -10.95 1.10 -16.71
C VAL A 49 -11.53 0.21 -15.61
N TRP A 50 -12.61 0.65 -14.96
CA TRP A 50 -13.31 -0.17 -13.97
C TRP A 50 -13.90 -1.44 -14.59
N THR A 51 -14.44 -1.33 -15.82
CA THR A 51 -14.97 -2.48 -16.55
C THR A 51 -13.86 -3.46 -16.91
N GLU A 52 -12.69 -2.97 -17.37
CA GLU A 52 -11.54 -3.80 -17.68
C GLU A 52 -10.99 -4.49 -16.42
N LEU A 53 -10.85 -3.77 -15.31
CA LEU A 53 -10.39 -4.32 -14.03
C LEU A 53 -11.33 -5.43 -13.54
N SER A 54 -12.63 -5.20 -13.55
CA SER A 54 -13.62 -6.20 -13.14
C SER A 54 -13.56 -7.44 -14.01
N THR A 55 -13.62 -7.27 -15.34
CA THR A 55 -13.63 -8.39 -16.29
C THR A 55 -12.36 -9.24 -16.16
N ARG A 56 -11.20 -8.60 -16.17
CA ARG A 56 -9.93 -9.31 -16.04
C ARG A 56 -9.68 -9.87 -14.64
N GLY A 57 -10.16 -9.18 -13.61
CA GLY A 57 -10.15 -9.67 -12.24
C GLY A 57 -10.92 -10.98 -12.11
N ASP A 58 -12.12 -11.04 -12.66
CA ASP A 58 -12.97 -12.25 -12.68
C ASP A 58 -12.34 -13.39 -13.49
N GLU A 59 -11.77 -13.08 -14.66
CA GLU A 59 -11.02 -14.06 -15.45
C GLU A 59 -9.83 -14.67 -14.68
N LEU A 60 -9.07 -13.84 -13.98
CA LEU A 60 -7.94 -14.27 -13.17
C LEU A 60 -8.37 -15.03 -11.91
N ALA A 61 -9.49 -14.65 -11.31
CA ALA A 61 -10.06 -15.33 -10.15
C ALA A 61 -10.63 -16.69 -10.55
N GLY A 62 -11.25 -16.79 -11.74
CA GLY A 62 -11.81 -18.01 -12.28
C GLY A 62 -12.86 -18.62 -11.35
N ASP A 63 -12.66 -19.88 -10.92
CA ASP A 63 -13.51 -20.61 -9.99
C ASP A 63 -13.64 -19.96 -8.59
N ARG A 64 -12.78 -18.99 -8.26
CA ARG A 64 -12.78 -18.25 -7.00
C ARG A 64 -13.44 -16.88 -7.10
N ALA A 65 -13.97 -16.47 -8.26
CA ALA A 65 -14.53 -15.13 -8.45
C ALA A 65 -15.67 -14.84 -7.46
N ALA A 66 -16.60 -15.78 -7.26
CA ALA A 66 -17.69 -15.62 -6.29
C ALA A 66 -17.18 -15.48 -4.85
N ALA A 67 -16.19 -16.26 -4.45
CA ALA A 67 -15.58 -16.15 -3.11
C ALA A 67 -14.81 -14.84 -2.94
N SER A 68 -14.16 -14.35 -4.00
CA SER A 68 -13.48 -13.06 -3.98
C SER A 68 -14.46 -11.90 -3.87
N ALA A 69 -15.59 -11.95 -4.58
CA ALA A 69 -16.65 -10.95 -4.49
C ALA A 69 -17.30 -10.91 -3.09
N GLU A 70 -17.51 -12.07 -2.48
CA GLU A 70 -18.03 -12.17 -1.11
C GLU A 70 -17.05 -11.53 -0.10
N VAL A 71 -15.76 -11.83 -0.20
CA VAL A 71 -14.73 -11.19 0.62
C VAL A 71 -14.73 -9.69 0.41
N GLU A 72 -14.76 -9.21 -0.84
CA GLU A 72 -14.77 -7.79 -1.16
C GLU A 72 -15.99 -7.08 -0.56
N SER A 73 -17.16 -7.70 -0.61
CA SER A 73 -18.39 -7.14 -0.03
C SER A 73 -18.30 -6.95 1.50
N GLN A 74 -17.54 -7.81 2.17
CA GLN A 74 -17.29 -7.71 3.63
C GLN A 74 -16.22 -6.68 3.98
N LEU A 75 -15.26 -6.42 3.09
CA LEU A 75 -14.19 -5.46 3.31
C LEU A 75 -14.61 -4.02 2.97
N GLN A 76 -15.39 -3.84 1.93
CA GLN A 76 -15.78 -2.54 1.39
C GLN A 76 -16.35 -1.56 2.43
N PRO A 77 -17.23 -1.96 3.40
CA PRO A 77 -17.77 -1.06 4.42
C PRO A 77 -16.73 -0.47 5.39
N HIS A 78 -15.53 -1.05 5.45
CA HIS A 78 -14.45 -0.62 6.34
C HIS A 78 -13.46 0.34 5.68
N ARG A 79 -13.59 0.54 4.36
CA ARG A 79 -12.76 1.51 3.62
C ARG A 79 -13.22 2.93 3.90
N PRO A 80 -12.29 3.87 4.11
CA PRO A 80 -12.65 5.27 4.32
C PRO A 80 -13.27 5.87 3.05
N THR A 81 -14.27 6.73 3.25
CA THR A 81 -14.96 7.46 2.16
C THR A 81 -14.41 8.87 1.98
N GLU A 82 -13.73 9.41 2.99
CA GLU A 82 -13.06 10.70 2.91
C GLU A 82 -11.79 10.65 2.03
N PRO A 83 -11.33 11.81 1.53
CA PRO A 83 -10.08 11.90 0.78
C PRO A 83 -8.90 11.34 1.56
N HIS A 84 -8.16 10.41 0.96
CA HIS A 84 -6.98 9.78 1.54
C HIS A 84 -6.01 9.29 0.47
N LEU A 85 -4.81 8.94 0.88
CA LEU A 85 -3.84 8.21 0.08
C LEU A 85 -3.91 6.72 0.45
N LEU A 86 -4.15 5.86 -0.53
CA LEU A 86 -4.10 4.41 -0.35
C LEU A 86 -2.65 3.93 -0.57
N LEU A 87 -2.01 3.38 0.45
CA LEU A 87 -0.78 2.61 0.29
C LEU A 87 -1.16 1.25 -0.28
N ALA A 88 -1.17 1.17 -1.62
CA ALA A 88 -1.68 0.01 -2.35
C ALA A 88 -0.73 -1.19 -2.25
N THR A 89 0.58 -0.94 -2.28
CA THR A 89 1.59 -1.99 -2.13
C THR A 89 2.91 -1.44 -1.63
N MET A 90 3.64 -2.27 -0.90
CA MET A 90 5.03 -2.01 -0.52
C MET A 90 5.81 -3.32 -0.51
N GLY A 91 6.99 -3.29 -1.11
CA GLY A 91 7.87 -4.44 -1.15
C GLY A 91 9.34 -4.07 -0.99
N VAL A 92 10.08 -4.90 -0.26
CA VAL A 92 11.54 -4.83 -0.16
C VAL A 92 12.13 -6.16 -0.60
N HIS A 93 13.10 -6.10 -1.50
CA HIS A 93 13.79 -7.29 -2.01
C HIS A 93 14.33 -8.13 -0.84
N PRO A 94 14.15 -9.46 -0.82
CA PRO A 94 14.51 -10.30 0.32
C PRO A 94 15.92 -10.12 0.85
N ARG A 95 16.91 -9.93 -0.04
CA ARG A 95 18.32 -9.73 0.32
C ARG A 95 18.61 -8.38 0.99
N HIS A 96 17.67 -7.42 0.92
CA HIS A 96 17.79 -6.06 1.46
C HIS A 96 16.84 -5.79 2.62
N ARG A 97 16.08 -6.80 3.07
CA ARG A 97 15.23 -6.71 4.26
C ARG A 97 16.06 -6.52 5.54
N GLY A 98 15.45 -5.92 6.56
CA GLY A 98 16.10 -5.65 7.84
C GLY A 98 17.15 -4.52 7.82
N ARG A 99 17.28 -3.80 6.69
CA ARG A 99 18.25 -2.70 6.51
C ARG A 99 17.61 -1.31 6.46
N GLY A 100 16.36 -1.18 6.90
CA GLY A 100 15.66 0.12 6.97
C GLY A 100 14.96 0.57 5.69
N ALA A 101 15.12 -0.12 4.54
CA ALA A 101 14.52 0.31 3.27
C ALA A 101 12.99 0.50 3.34
N GLY A 102 12.28 -0.41 4.02
CA GLY A 102 10.83 -0.28 4.23
C GLY A 102 10.45 0.95 5.06
N SER A 103 11.23 1.23 6.11
CA SER A 103 11.03 2.43 6.95
C SER A 103 11.30 3.71 6.17
N MET A 104 12.29 3.74 5.30
CA MET A 104 12.56 4.90 4.42
C MET A 104 11.41 5.13 3.44
N LEU A 105 10.86 4.07 2.84
CA LEU A 105 9.70 4.17 1.94
C LEU A 105 8.48 4.71 2.68
N LEU A 106 8.18 4.18 3.88
CA LEU A 106 7.06 4.67 4.69
C LEU A 106 7.26 6.12 5.12
N ALA A 107 8.45 6.50 5.55
CA ALA A 107 8.75 7.89 5.92
C ALA A 107 8.52 8.84 4.74
N SER A 108 8.94 8.47 3.53
CA SER A 108 8.71 9.25 2.31
C SER A 108 7.21 9.43 2.01
N VAL A 109 6.42 8.37 2.14
CA VAL A 109 4.96 8.41 1.93
C VAL A 109 4.30 9.32 2.95
N LEU A 110 4.60 9.13 4.24
CA LEU A 110 4.01 9.94 5.32
C LEU A 110 4.40 11.40 5.24
N HIS A 111 5.63 11.70 4.83
CA HIS A 111 6.07 13.08 4.60
C HIS A 111 5.29 13.75 3.46
N SER A 112 5.10 13.06 2.34
CA SER A 112 4.30 13.58 1.23
C SER A 112 2.84 13.78 1.66
N ALA A 113 2.24 12.80 2.30
CA ALA A 113 0.87 12.85 2.82
C ALA A 113 0.64 14.03 3.79
N SER A 114 1.61 14.29 4.67
CA SER A 114 1.54 15.44 5.61
C SER A 114 1.56 16.77 4.87
N ARG A 115 2.32 16.91 3.80
CA ARG A 115 2.33 18.12 2.97
C ARG A 115 0.99 18.35 2.26
N ASP A 116 0.34 17.27 1.85
CA ASP A 116 -0.94 17.31 1.15
C ASP A 116 -2.13 17.38 2.14
N GLY A 117 -1.88 17.25 3.44
CA GLY A 117 -2.89 17.25 4.49
C GLY A 117 -3.82 16.03 4.44
N LEU A 118 -3.37 14.93 3.82
CA LEU A 118 -4.17 13.72 3.61
C LEU A 118 -3.72 12.58 4.54
N PRO A 119 -4.64 11.80 5.10
CA PRO A 119 -4.29 10.57 5.80
C PRO A 119 -3.82 9.50 4.81
N VAL A 120 -2.99 8.58 5.29
CA VAL A 120 -2.59 7.38 4.56
C VAL A 120 -3.34 6.18 5.12
N CYS A 121 -4.01 5.43 4.25
CA CYS A 121 -4.75 4.23 4.61
C CYS A 121 -4.16 3.01 3.91
N LEU A 122 -4.29 1.85 4.53
CA LEU A 122 -3.85 0.57 3.97
C LEU A 122 -4.68 -0.59 4.51
N GLU A 123 -4.62 -1.71 3.80
CA GLU A 123 -5.15 -3.00 4.20
C GLU A 123 -4.02 -4.02 4.29
N THR A 124 -4.04 -4.90 5.28
CA THR A 124 -3.06 -5.98 5.39
C THR A 124 -3.66 -7.21 6.08
N SER A 125 -3.26 -8.39 5.61
CA SER A 125 -3.61 -9.67 6.25
C SER A 125 -2.43 -10.28 7.04
N SER A 126 -1.37 -9.51 7.27
CA SER A 126 -0.16 -9.99 7.94
C SER A 126 0.04 -9.31 9.29
N PRO A 127 0.05 -10.05 10.42
CA PRO A 127 0.32 -9.49 11.75
C PRO A 127 1.69 -8.80 11.84
N SER A 128 2.68 -9.29 11.09
CA SER A 128 4.01 -8.67 11.05
C SER A 128 3.99 -7.30 10.37
N ASN A 129 3.11 -7.11 9.39
CA ASN A 129 2.89 -5.82 8.74
C ASN A 129 2.17 -4.86 9.68
N VAL A 130 1.16 -5.32 10.43
CA VAL A 130 0.49 -4.51 11.46
C VAL A 130 1.53 -3.95 12.45
N ALA A 131 2.44 -4.81 12.93
CA ALA A 131 3.51 -4.37 13.82
C ALA A 131 4.52 -3.42 13.15
N LEU A 132 4.79 -3.59 11.85
CA LEU A 132 5.65 -2.69 11.08
C LEU A 132 5.00 -1.32 10.95
N TYR A 133 3.78 -1.27 10.43
CA TYR A 133 3.05 -0.01 10.20
C TYR A 133 2.76 0.73 11.52
N GLY A 134 2.43 0.01 12.60
CA GLY A 134 2.22 0.61 13.92
C GLY A 134 3.44 1.38 14.45
N ARG A 135 4.68 0.89 14.18
CA ARG A 135 5.90 1.64 14.52
C ARG A 135 6.09 2.93 13.72
N HIS A 136 5.36 3.09 12.63
CA HIS A 136 5.36 4.28 11.78
C HIS A 136 4.13 5.16 11.96
N GLY A 137 3.37 4.98 13.04
CA GLY A 137 2.24 5.84 13.38
C GLY A 137 0.91 5.43 12.75
N PHE A 138 0.84 4.24 12.12
CA PHE A 138 -0.45 3.71 11.69
C PHE A 138 -1.20 3.08 12.86
N GLU A 139 -2.48 3.38 12.97
CA GLU A 139 -3.40 2.78 13.92
C GLU A 139 -4.36 1.83 13.21
N VAL A 140 -4.75 0.74 13.89
CA VAL A 140 -5.77 -0.18 13.37
C VAL A 140 -7.14 0.47 13.54
N THR A 141 -7.85 0.69 12.45
CA THR A 141 -9.21 1.24 12.45
C THR A 141 -10.28 0.16 12.41
N ALA A 142 -9.98 -1.00 11.82
CA ALA A 142 -10.86 -2.16 11.84
C ALA A 142 -10.07 -3.47 11.68
N GLU A 143 -10.62 -4.56 12.22
CA GLU A 143 -10.20 -5.93 11.98
C GLU A 143 -11.40 -6.72 11.46
N VAL A 144 -11.32 -7.24 10.24
CA VAL A 144 -12.36 -8.06 9.62
C VAL A 144 -11.91 -9.51 9.62
N ARG A 145 -12.68 -10.38 10.27
CA ARG A 145 -12.43 -11.82 10.31
C ARG A 145 -13.26 -12.52 9.26
N LEU A 146 -12.60 -13.12 8.32
CA LEU A 146 -13.21 -13.86 7.23
C LEU A 146 -13.26 -15.35 7.59
N PRO A 147 -14.35 -16.10 7.29
CA PRO A 147 -14.53 -17.48 7.73
C PRO A 147 -13.44 -18.46 7.27
N GLU A 148 -12.91 -18.26 6.06
CA GLU A 148 -11.95 -19.17 5.42
C GLU A 148 -10.68 -18.47 4.93
N ALA A 149 -10.40 -17.25 5.45
CA ALA A 149 -9.23 -16.47 5.07
C ALA A 149 -8.58 -15.83 6.30
N PRO A 150 -7.32 -15.41 6.21
CA PRO A 150 -6.70 -14.63 7.26
C PRO A 150 -7.49 -13.34 7.55
N PRO A 151 -7.48 -12.84 8.79
CA PRO A 151 -8.09 -11.57 9.10
C PRO A 151 -7.44 -10.45 8.29
N VAL A 152 -8.23 -9.43 7.97
CA VAL A 152 -7.75 -8.21 7.30
C VAL A 152 -7.82 -7.06 8.29
N TRP A 153 -6.70 -6.37 8.48
CA TRP A 153 -6.61 -5.15 9.26
C TRP A 153 -6.61 -3.95 8.34
N PHE A 154 -7.50 -3.01 8.62
CA PHE A 154 -7.51 -1.67 8.06
C PHE A 154 -6.68 -0.78 8.98
N MET A 155 -5.75 -0.05 8.41
CA MET A 155 -4.89 0.83 9.18
C MET A 155 -4.82 2.22 8.56
N ARG A 156 -4.66 3.22 9.42
CA ARG A 156 -4.62 4.63 9.05
C ARG A 156 -3.50 5.35 9.79
N ALA A 157 -2.80 6.23 9.10
CA ALA A 157 -1.94 7.25 9.68
C ALA A 157 -2.46 8.63 9.28
N ASP A 158 -2.78 9.45 10.26
CA ASP A 158 -3.18 10.84 10.02
C ASP A 158 -1.96 11.71 9.67
N PRO A 159 -2.15 12.78 8.89
CA PRO A 159 -1.07 13.71 8.60
C PRO A 159 -0.56 14.31 9.90
N ALA A 160 0.76 14.45 10.05
CA ALA A 160 1.34 15.09 11.20
C ALA A 160 0.81 16.54 11.28
N THR A 161 0.23 16.91 12.42
CA THR A 161 -0.17 18.30 12.68
C THR A 161 1.09 19.18 12.59
N GLU A 162 1.04 20.31 11.91
CA GLU A 162 2.13 21.27 11.86
C GLU A 162 2.59 21.60 13.30
N GLY A 163 3.77 21.11 13.66
CA GLY A 163 4.35 21.23 15.02
C GLY A 163 5.24 20.06 15.42
N ALA A 164 5.11 18.89 14.78
CA ALA A 164 6.05 17.79 14.98
C ALA A 164 7.29 18.02 14.13
N CYS A 165 8.29 18.69 14.71
CA CYS A 165 9.59 18.90 14.09
C CYS A 165 10.22 17.54 13.76
N PHE A 166 10.20 17.15 12.49
CA PHE A 166 10.96 16.01 12.00
C PHE A 166 12.44 16.40 12.06
N VAL A 167 13.14 15.94 13.07
CA VAL A 167 14.61 16.09 13.13
C VAL A 167 15.16 15.11 12.09
N GLU A 168 15.48 15.64 10.92
CA GLU A 168 16.26 14.94 9.91
C GLU A 168 17.64 14.65 10.50
N ARG A 169 17.84 13.43 11.00
CA ARG A 169 19.19 12.96 11.32
C ARG A 169 19.88 12.63 10.00
N SER A 170 20.57 13.60 9.48
CA SER A 170 21.58 13.38 8.45
C SER A 170 22.82 12.74 9.10
N GLU A 171 22.70 11.52 9.59
CA GLU A 171 23.88 10.73 9.89
C GLU A 171 24.35 10.11 8.58
N GLY A 172 25.48 10.66 8.10
CA GLY A 172 26.11 10.26 6.87
C GLY A 172 26.35 8.75 6.84
N TRP A 173 25.84 8.13 5.79
CA TRP A 173 26.18 6.75 5.44
C TRP A 173 27.70 6.67 5.20
N PRO A 174 28.44 5.77 5.85
CA PRO A 174 29.88 5.63 5.60
C PRO A 174 30.09 5.13 4.18
N VAL A 175 30.57 5.99 3.30
CA VAL A 175 31.16 5.61 2.01
C VAL A 175 32.49 4.94 2.31
N SER A 176 32.53 3.62 2.37
CA SER A 176 33.80 2.88 2.36
C SER A 176 34.42 3.01 0.96
N ARG A 177 35.67 3.47 0.97
CA ARG A 177 36.55 3.52 -0.21
C ARG A 177 36.96 2.14 -0.67
#